data_d9b2bccbf0becd164ba1128e2c0e41b0
#
_entry.id   d9b2bccbf0becd164ba1128e2c0e41b0
#
_cell.length_a   1.000
_cell.length_b   1.000
_cell.length_c   1.000
_cell.angle_alpha   90.00
_cell.angle_beta   90.00
_cell.angle_gamma   90.00
#
_symmetry.space_group_name_H-M   'P 1'
#
loop_
_entity.id
_entity.type
_entity.pdbx_description
1 polymer ?
#
loop_
_entity_poly.entity_id
_entity_poly.type
_entity_poly.pdbx_seq_one_letter_code
_entity_poly.pdbx_strand_id
1 'polypeptide(L)'
;APEFSNFSWFSMMFGAGLGVGLMVFATAEPLGLWGSNPETVSGAVAPNSQEALTSAYRYTFLHYGFHAWAIYVVTGLSLAYYAYTRDMPLTIRSALTPLLGRYVNGFIGHLVDVLGVVATILGVSVTIGFGVSQFIDGVYAITGANWLMDMTGDVPKPGTVGLIAGLLCIMGLSIISAVSGVGRGVKYLSNLNLVLSLILLFTFVLFGSFVFAMTTYATAFVDYILHFVSLSFGAYGPQSSDAFAMALPETAKPLAEELIGGATNAWGSYDGFKSGLEGAAAALDEATLSAVYAAGEQGRQFGWQAGWTTFIGRGGLPSRLLWVCSWRGFRADARCESLSWAAYLRLRWCVLPG
;
A
#
# COMPACT_ATOMS: atom_id res chain seq x y z
N ALA A 1 -6.18 -18.08 -30.59
CA ALA A 1 -5.40 -16.84 -30.69
C ALA A 1 -5.76 -15.95 -29.51
N PRO A 2 -4.84 -15.13 -29.00
CA PRO A 2 -5.15 -14.20 -27.90
C PRO A 2 -6.24 -13.20 -28.32
N GLU A 3 -7.19 -12.93 -27.45
CA GLU A 3 -8.31 -12.00 -27.72
C GLU A 3 -7.83 -10.55 -27.81
N PHE A 4 -6.77 -10.20 -27.09
CA PHE A 4 -6.21 -8.84 -27.03
C PHE A 4 -4.76 -8.80 -27.53
N SER A 5 -4.36 -7.64 -28.06
CA SER A 5 -2.95 -7.37 -28.36
C SER A 5 -2.12 -7.36 -27.06
N ASN A 6 -0.83 -7.65 -27.15
CA ASN A 6 0.08 -7.61 -25.99
C ASN A 6 0.06 -6.25 -25.29
N PHE A 7 -0.04 -5.15 -26.03
CA PHE A 7 -0.13 -3.80 -25.47
C PHE A 7 -1.41 -3.63 -24.62
N SER A 8 -2.58 -3.96 -25.18
CA SER A 8 -3.85 -3.83 -24.48
C SER A 8 -3.93 -4.76 -23.27
N TRP A 9 -3.45 -5.99 -23.41
CA TRP A 9 -3.36 -6.95 -22.30
C TRP A 9 -2.49 -6.39 -21.17
N PHE A 10 -1.29 -5.91 -21.49
CA PHE A 10 -0.40 -5.29 -20.50
C PHE A 10 -1.04 -4.06 -19.86
N SER A 11 -1.68 -3.19 -20.66
CA SER A 11 -2.36 -1.99 -20.16
C SER A 11 -3.47 -2.31 -19.16
N MET A 12 -4.27 -3.35 -19.44
CA MET A 12 -5.33 -3.79 -18.54
C MET A 12 -4.77 -4.39 -17.26
N MET A 13 -3.68 -5.17 -17.33
CA MET A 13 -2.98 -5.70 -16.16
C MET A 13 -2.34 -4.57 -15.33
N PHE A 14 -1.70 -3.61 -16.00
CA PHE A 14 -1.12 -2.42 -15.37
C PHE A 14 -2.20 -1.60 -14.65
N GLY A 15 -3.30 -1.27 -15.33
CA GLY A 15 -4.40 -0.50 -14.75
C GLY A 15 -5.07 -1.19 -13.57
N ALA A 16 -5.04 -2.53 -13.55
CA ALA A 16 -5.48 -3.32 -12.41
C ALA A 16 -4.53 -3.28 -11.21
N GLY A 17 -3.24 -3.32 -11.49
CA GLY A 17 -2.18 -3.35 -10.48
C GLY A 17 -1.86 -1.98 -9.90
N LEU A 18 -1.91 -0.94 -10.73
CA LEU A 18 -1.57 0.44 -10.41
C LEU A 18 -2.85 1.26 -10.25
N GLY A 19 -3.47 1.14 -9.09
CA GLY A 19 -4.59 2.00 -8.71
C GLY A 19 -4.12 3.39 -8.27
N VAL A 20 -5.08 4.28 -8.07
CA VAL A 20 -4.84 5.67 -7.61
C VAL A 20 -4.02 5.70 -6.32
N GLY A 21 -4.26 4.75 -5.40
CA GLY A 21 -3.50 4.65 -4.15
C GLY A 21 -1.99 4.56 -4.39
N LEU A 22 -1.54 3.75 -5.36
CA LEU A 22 -0.12 3.68 -5.68
C LEU A 22 0.42 5.01 -6.22
N MET A 23 -0.34 5.69 -7.09
CA MET A 23 0.08 6.98 -7.65
C MET A 23 0.21 8.07 -6.57
N VAL A 24 -0.71 8.11 -5.61
CA VAL A 24 -0.63 9.03 -4.46
C VAL A 24 0.56 8.69 -3.58
N PHE A 25 0.72 7.43 -3.20
CA PHE A 25 1.75 7.00 -2.27
C PHE A 25 3.15 6.88 -2.90
N ALA A 26 3.27 6.86 -4.23
CA ALA A 26 4.57 6.87 -4.90
C ALA A 26 5.45 8.07 -4.50
N THR A 27 4.82 9.20 -4.16
CA THR A 27 5.53 10.40 -3.67
C THR A 27 5.35 10.57 -2.17
N ALA A 28 4.13 10.43 -1.67
CA ALA A 28 3.82 10.71 -0.27
C ALA A 28 4.52 9.74 0.70
N GLU A 29 4.66 8.48 0.33
CA GLU A 29 5.27 7.49 1.21
C GLU A 29 6.78 7.66 1.37
N PRO A 30 7.61 7.73 0.31
CA PRO A 30 9.03 8.00 0.49
C PRO A 30 9.32 9.29 1.28
N LEU A 31 8.52 10.34 1.06
CA LEU A 31 8.67 11.60 1.81
C LEU A 31 8.29 11.42 3.28
N GLY A 32 7.20 10.74 3.58
CA GLY A 32 6.79 10.45 4.96
C GLY A 32 7.79 9.55 5.67
N LEU A 33 8.28 8.51 4.99
CA LEU A 33 9.25 7.58 5.53
C LEU A 33 10.65 8.18 5.69
N TRP A 34 10.97 9.24 4.97
CA TRP A 34 12.22 9.97 5.16
C TRP A 34 12.30 10.62 6.55
N GLY A 35 11.17 11.10 7.05
CA GLY A 35 11.04 11.61 8.42
C GLY A 35 10.73 10.53 9.46
N SER A 36 10.03 9.44 9.08
CA SER A 36 9.52 8.44 10.03
C SER A 36 9.53 7.03 9.44
N ASN A 37 10.59 6.28 9.68
CA ASN A 37 10.73 4.86 9.36
C ASN A 37 11.31 4.11 10.58
N PRO A 38 11.38 2.77 10.60
CA PRO A 38 11.87 2.02 11.76
C PRO A 38 13.24 2.45 12.27
N GLU A 39 14.14 2.87 11.40
CA GLU A 39 15.49 3.31 11.80
C GLU A 39 15.50 4.73 12.38
N THR A 40 14.62 5.61 11.87
CA THR A 40 14.50 6.97 12.44
C THR A 40 13.71 6.94 13.75
N VAL A 41 12.66 6.13 13.87
CA VAL A 41 11.88 6.02 15.12
C VAL A 41 12.62 5.27 16.22
N SER A 42 13.61 4.43 15.87
CA SER A 42 14.53 3.85 16.85
C SER A 42 15.59 4.84 17.34
N GLY A 43 15.86 5.89 16.56
CA GLY A 43 16.93 6.81 16.81
C GLY A 43 18.29 6.38 16.23
N ALA A 44 18.33 5.29 15.47
CA ALA A 44 19.55 4.81 14.81
C ALA A 44 20.03 5.76 13.70
N VAL A 45 19.07 6.42 13.02
CA VAL A 45 19.33 7.36 11.93
C VAL A 45 18.56 8.66 12.20
N ALA A 46 19.18 9.79 11.95
CA ALA A 46 18.52 11.08 12.10
C ALA A 46 17.41 11.27 11.05
N PRO A 47 16.19 11.70 11.43
CA PRO A 47 15.13 12.01 10.49
C PRO A 47 15.58 13.03 9.43
N ASN A 48 15.08 12.86 8.19
CA ASN A 48 15.37 13.73 7.05
C ASN A 48 16.87 13.82 6.66
N SER A 49 17.70 12.91 7.13
CA SER A 49 19.11 12.79 6.73
C SER A 49 19.26 12.05 5.39
N GLN A 50 20.46 12.08 4.82
CA GLN A 50 20.76 11.30 3.61
C GLN A 50 20.69 9.77 3.87
N GLU A 51 21.05 9.33 5.07
CA GLU A 51 20.94 7.93 5.49
C GLU A 51 19.48 7.52 5.62
N ALA A 52 18.64 8.38 6.22
CA ALA A 52 17.21 8.17 6.31
C ALA A 52 16.53 8.08 4.93
N LEU A 53 17.08 8.72 3.89
CA LEU A 53 16.56 8.61 2.53
C LEU A 53 16.70 7.17 1.99
N THR A 54 17.83 6.53 2.23
CA THR A 54 18.05 5.14 1.80
C THR A 54 17.09 4.19 2.51
N SER A 55 16.96 4.31 3.83
CA SER A 55 16.02 3.49 4.60
C SER A 55 14.56 3.78 4.22
N ALA A 56 14.18 5.03 3.94
CA ALA A 56 12.85 5.38 3.45
C ALA A 56 12.49 4.62 2.17
N TYR A 57 13.38 4.58 1.20
CA TYR A 57 13.17 3.81 -0.03
C TYR A 57 13.20 2.30 0.21
N ARG A 58 14.01 1.79 1.14
CA ARG A 58 14.00 0.38 1.54
C ARG A 58 12.61 -0.05 1.99
N TYR A 59 11.99 0.71 2.88
CA TYR A 59 10.64 0.41 3.37
C TYR A 59 9.55 0.69 2.33
N THR A 60 9.73 1.68 1.45
CA THR A 60 8.87 1.85 0.28
C THR A 60 8.91 0.62 -0.63
N PHE A 61 10.09 0.06 -0.90
CA PHE A 61 10.20 -1.20 -1.64
C PHE A 61 9.63 -2.40 -0.89
N LEU A 62 9.65 -2.43 0.44
CA LEU A 62 8.93 -3.44 1.21
C LEU A 62 7.42 -3.39 0.90
N HIS A 63 6.83 -2.21 0.80
CA HIS A 63 5.40 -2.04 0.59
C HIS A 63 4.96 -2.21 -0.88
N TYR A 64 5.84 -1.90 -1.85
CA TYR A 64 5.48 -1.90 -3.27
C TYR A 64 6.39 -2.79 -4.14
N GLY A 65 7.40 -3.39 -3.58
CA GLY A 65 8.33 -4.29 -4.27
C GLY A 65 7.91 -5.76 -4.23
N PHE A 66 8.89 -6.64 -4.21
CA PHE A 66 8.66 -8.09 -4.32
C PHE A 66 7.78 -8.67 -3.23
N HIS A 67 7.85 -8.16 -2.00
CA HIS A 67 7.02 -8.64 -0.89
C HIS A 67 5.52 -8.50 -1.20
N ALA A 68 5.11 -7.31 -1.63
CA ALA A 68 3.71 -7.06 -1.98
C ALA A 68 3.28 -7.86 -3.22
N TRP A 69 4.11 -7.85 -4.27
CA TRP A 69 3.77 -8.54 -5.51
C TRP A 69 3.79 -10.07 -5.38
N ALA A 70 4.60 -10.64 -4.49
CA ALA A 70 4.58 -12.08 -4.19
C ALA A 70 3.21 -12.54 -3.71
N ILE A 71 2.54 -11.77 -2.86
CA ILE A 71 1.20 -12.08 -2.36
C ILE A 71 0.20 -12.16 -3.52
N TYR A 72 0.27 -11.20 -4.46
CA TYR A 72 -0.60 -11.19 -5.64
C TYR A 72 -0.32 -12.35 -6.59
N VAL A 73 0.95 -12.62 -6.83
CA VAL A 73 1.37 -13.72 -7.72
C VAL A 73 0.89 -15.07 -7.17
N VAL A 74 1.13 -15.34 -5.88
CA VAL A 74 0.70 -16.59 -5.23
C VAL A 74 -0.82 -16.72 -5.29
N THR A 75 -1.56 -15.66 -4.94
CA THR A 75 -3.02 -15.69 -4.95
C THR A 75 -3.57 -15.85 -6.37
N GLY A 76 -3.06 -15.07 -7.33
CA GLY A 76 -3.50 -15.12 -8.72
C GLY A 76 -3.22 -16.47 -9.39
N LEU A 77 -2.03 -17.05 -9.16
CA LEU A 77 -1.68 -18.37 -9.68
C LEU A 77 -2.53 -19.47 -9.05
N SER A 78 -2.78 -19.40 -7.74
CA SER A 78 -3.65 -20.35 -7.05
C SER A 78 -5.08 -20.31 -7.61
N LEU A 79 -5.66 -19.12 -7.76
CA LEU A 79 -6.98 -18.94 -8.34
C LEU A 79 -7.05 -19.46 -9.79
N ALA A 80 -6.05 -19.11 -10.60
CA ALA A 80 -5.97 -19.57 -11.99
C ALA A 80 -5.88 -21.09 -12.07
N TYR A 81 -5.01 -21.71 -11.28
CA TYR A 81 -4.85 -23.15 -11.24
C TYR A 81 -6.15 -23.87 -10.88
N TYR A 82 -6.80 -23.47 -9.77
CA TYR A 82 -8.04 -24.14 -9.35
C TYR A 82 -9.22 -23.86 -10.28
N ALA A 83 -9.31 -22.65 -10.84
CA ALA A 83 -10.41 -22.32 -11.76
C ALA A 83 -10.26 -22.99 -13.14
N TYR A 84 -9.07 -22.97 -13.72
CA TYR A 84 -8.87 -23.42 -15.11
C TYR A 84 -8.35 -24.84 -15.25
N THR A 85 -7.68 -25.38 -14.23
CA THR A 85 -7.15 -26.77 -14.28
C THR A 85 -8.02 -27.75 -13.50
N ARG A 86 -8.76 -27.27 -12.49
CA ARG A 86 -9.60 -28.09 -11.63
C ARG A 86 -11.09 -27.80 -11.78
N ASP A 87 -11.48 -26.94 -12.73
CA ASP A 87 -12.86 -26.55 -13.01
C ASP A 87 -13.64 -26.07 -11.76
N MET A 88 -12.92 -25.45 -10.81
CA MET A 88 -13.53 -24.89 -9.61
C MET A 88 -14.04 -23.47 -9.86
N PRO A 89 -15.01 -22.97 -9.07
CA PRO A 89 -15.46 -21.58 -9.17
C PRO A 89 -14.31 -20.61 -9.00
N LEU A 90 -14.31 -19.51 -9.76
CA LEU A 90 -13.31 -18.43 -9.62
C LEU A 90 -13.63 -17.58 -8.38
N THR A 91 -13.46 -18.17 -7.20
CA THR A 91 -13.70 -17.57 -5.89
C THR A 91 -12.49 -17.78 -4.99
N ILE A 92 -12.34 -16.92 -3.96
CA ILE A 92 -11.17 -16.97 -3.05
C ILE A 92 -11.06 -18.32 -2.35
N ARG A 93 -12.19 -18.91 -1.95
CA ARG A 93 -12.22 -20.24 -1.31
C ARG A 93 -11.56 -21.32 -2.16
N SER A 94 -11.65 -21.23 -3.50
CA SER A 94 -11.06 -22.23 -4.39
C SER A 94 -9.53 -22.28 -4.27
N ALA A 95 -8.87 -21.12 -4.10
CA ALA A 95 -7.44 -21.06 -3.87
C ALA A 95 -7.02 -21.66 -2.52
N LEU A 96 -7.92 -21.72 -1.55
CA LEU A 96 -7.65 -22.30 -0.22
C LEU A 96 -8.00 -23.79 -0.12
N THR A 97 -8.36 -24.43 -1.23
CA THR A 97 -8.68 -25.86 -1.28
C THR A 97 -7.61 -26.77 -0.64
N PRO A 98 -6.29 -26.55 -0.84
CA PRO A 98 -5.26 -27.37 -0.20
C PRO A 98 -5.28 -27.29 1.32
N LEU A 99 -5.69 -26.16 1.88
CA LEU A 99 -5.73 -25.92 3.31
C LEU A 99 -7.04 -26.37 3.94
N LEU A 100 -8.15 -26.10 3.29
CA LEU A 100 -9.50 -26.33 3.82
C LEU A 100 -10.08 -27.71 3.44
N GLY A 101 -9.54 -28.37 2.42
CA GLY A 101 -10.02 -29.68 1.96
C GLY A 101 -11.53 -29.70 1.75
N ARG A 102 -12.23 -30.63 2.41
CA ARG A 102 -13.70 -30.78 2.33
C ARG A 102 -14.51 -29.56 2.84
N TYR A 103 -13.91 -28.72 3.69
CA TYR A 103 -14.59 -27.56 4.27
C TYR A 103 -14.73 -26.38 3.29
N VAL A 104 -14.08 -26.43 2.12
CA VAL A 104 -14.23 -25.44 1.05
C VAL A 104 -15.69 -25.25 0.60
N ASN A 105 -16.46 -26.33 0.56
CA ASN A 105 -17.87 -26.31 0.13
C ASN A 105 -18.86 -26.08 1.29
N GLY A 106 -18.35 -25.91 2.52
CA GLY A 106 -19.16 -25.68 3.72
C GLY A 106 -19.19 -24.22 4.16
N PHE A 107 -19.65 -24.00 5.40
CA PHE A 107 -19.75 -22.68 6.03
C PHE A 107 -18.44 -21.89 5.98
N ILE A 108 -17.29 -22.54 6.23
CA ILE A 108 -15.97 -21.88 6.22
C ILE A 108 -15.64 -21.35 4.83
N GLY A 109 -15.90 -22.09 3.77
CA GLY A 109 -15.67 -21.62 2.40
C GLY A 109 -16.54 -20.42 2.03
N HIS A 110 -17.82 -20.43 2.44
CA HIS A 110 -18.71 -19.29 2.23
C HIS A 110 -18.27 -18.07 3.04
N LEU A 111 -17.83 -18.26 4.28
CA LEU A 111 -17.30 -17.18 5.11
C LEU A 111 -16.06 -16.53 4.48
N VAL A 112 -15.14 -17.34 3.94
CA VAL A 112 -13.96 -16.86 3.22
C VAL A 112 -14.36 -16.01 2.01
N ASP A 113 -15.30 -16.45 1.20
CA ASP A 113 -15.76 -15.68 0.04
C ASP A 113 -16.41 -14.34 0.46
N VAL A 114 -17.26 -14.35 1.50
CA VAL A 114 -17.89 -13.13 2.02
C VAL A 114 -16.84 -12.17 2.55
N LEU A 115 -15.90 -12.64 3.37
CA LEU A 115 -14.81 -11.81 3.89
C LEU A 115 -13.96 -11.22 2.76
N GLY A 116 -13.66 -12.00 1.73
CA GLY A 116 -12.95 -11.54 0.56
C GLY A 116 -13.69 -10.43 -0.20
N VAL A 117 -14.99 -10.58 -0.39
CA VAL A 117 -15.84 -9.55 -1.02
C VAL A 117 -15.87 -8.28 -0.19
N VAL A 118 -16.16 -8.39 1.11
CA VAL A 118 -16.20 -7.24 2.03
C VAL A 118 -14.85 -6.51 2.06
N ALA A 119 -13.77 -7.25 2.23
CA ALA A 119 -12.42 -6.68 2.25
C ALA A 119 -12.11 -5.91 0.96
N THR A 120 -12.54 -6.42 -0.21
CA THR A 120 -12.32 -5.72 -1.48
C THR A 120 -13.18 -4.47 -1.62
N ILE A 121 -14.45 -4.53 -1.23
CA ILE A 121 -15.32 -3.34 -1.27
C ILE A 121 -14.68 -2.23 -0.43
N LEU A 122 -14.22 -2.56 0.78
CA LEU A 122 -13.54 -1.59 1.65
C LEU A 122 -12.25 -1.04 1.03
N GLY A 123 -11.39 -1.91 0.49
CA GLY A 123 -10.13 -1.48 -0.15
C GLY A 123 -10.36 -0.60 -1.38
N VAL A 124 -11.31 -0.97 -2.25
CA VAL A 124 -11.68 -0.15 -3.42
C VAL A 124 -12.26 1.18 -3.00
N SER A 125 -13.11 1.21 -1.95
CA SER A 125 -13.71 2.45 -1.44
C SER A 125 -12.65 3.44 -0.96
N VAL A 126 -11.64 2.97 -0.21
CA VAL A 126 -10.52 3.80 0.24
C VAL A 126 -9.74 4.36 -0.96
N THR A 127 -9.42 3.51 -1.93
CA THR A 127 -8.68 3.93 -3.13
C THR A 127 -9.46 4.95 -3.96
N ILE A 128 -10.79 4.77 -4.11
CA ILE A 128 -11.65 5.77 -4.78
C ILE A 128 -11.65 7.07 -4.00
N GLY A 129 -11.71 7.04 -2.67
CA GLY A 129 -11.65 8.24 -1.84
C GLY A 129 -10.39 9.08 -2.10
N PHE A 130 -9.22 8.46 -2.09
CA PHE A 130 -7.97 9.13 -2.48
C PHE A 130 -8.02 9.68 -3.90
N GLY A 131 -8.55 8.91 -4.85
CA GLY A 131 -8.66 9.34 -6.25
C GLY A 131 -9.58 10.53 -6.45
N VAL A 132 -10.71 10.57 -5.75
CA VAL A 132 -11.63 11.68 -5.78
C VAL A 132 -10.99 12.95 -5.21
N SER A 133 -10.33 12.84 -4.05
CA SER A 133 -9.63 13.98 -3.44
C SER A 133 -8.57 14.54 -4.38
N GLN A 134 -7.71 13.69 -4.91
CA GLN A 134 -6.63 14.10 -5.84
C GLN A 134 -7.19 14.68 -7.15
N PHE A 135 -8.30 14.14 -7.65
CA PHE A 135 -8.96 14.67 -8.84
C PHE A 135 -9.49 16.08 -8.59
N ILE A 136 -10.13 16.34 -7.46
CA ILE A 136 -10.65 17.66 -7.10
C ILE A 136 -9.53 18.65 -6.85
N ASP A 137 -8.45 18.26 -6.17
CA ASP A 137 -7.25 19.09 -6.01
C ASP A 137 -6.66 19.48 -7.38
N GLY A 138 -6.59 18.54 -8.31
CA GLY A 138 -6.12 18.80 -9.67
C GLY A 138 -7.05 19.75 -10.44
N VAL A 139 -8.36 19.57 -10.35
CA VAL A 139 -9.34 20.48 -10.98
C VAL A 139 -9.21 21.88 -10.39
N TYR A 140 -9.10 21.98 -9.06
CA TYR A 140 -8.89 23.26 -8.40
C TYR A 140 -7.59 23.95 -8.83
N ALA A 141 -6.50 23.22 -8.89
CA ALA A 141 -5.20 23.75 -9.31
C ALA A 141 -5.22 24.34 -10.73
N ILE A 142 -6.02 23.74 -11.63
CA ILE A 142 -6.13 24.21 -13.03
C ILE A 142 -7.15 25.33 -13.20
N THR A 143 -8.28 25.25 -12.52
CA THR A 143 -9.45 26.12 -12.76
C THR A 143 -9.64 27.23 -11.73
N GLY A 144 -9.04 27.11 -10.54
CA GLY A 144 -9.30 28.01 -9.42
C GLY A 144 -10.71 27.91 -8.84
N ALA A 145 -11.43 26.81 -9.06
CA ALA A 145 -12.84 26.65 -8.68
C ALA A 145 -13.03 26.50 -7.16
N ASN A 146 -13.03 27.61 -6.43
CA ASN A 146 -13.11 27.65 -4.96
C ASN A 146 -14.33 26.93 -4.38
N TRP A 147 -15.43 26.82 -5.11
CA TRP A 147 -16.64 26.12 -4.67
C TRP A 147 -16.47 24.61 -4.48
N LEU A 148 -15.40 24.04 -5.04
CA LEU A 148 -15.01 22.64 -4.86
C LEU A 148 -14.24 22.40 -3.56
N MET A 149 -13.69 23.46 -2.95
CA MET A 149 -12.76 23.40 -1.85
C MET A 149 -13.38 23.89 -0.55
N ASP A 150 -12.90 23.39 0.55
CA ASP A 150 -13.07 23.92 1.88
C ASP A 150 -11.85 24.82 2.19
N MET A 151 -12.13 26.11 2.35
CA MET A 151 -11.13 27.16 2.58
C MET A 151 -11.02 27.56 4.06
N THR A 152 -11.61 26.80 4.98
CA THR A 152 -11.64 27.16 6.41
C THR A 152 -10.33 26.90 7.16
N GLY A 153 -9.40 26.13 6.58
CA GLY A 153 -8.09 25.84 7.18
C GLY A 153 -6.94 26.59 6.51
N ASP A 154 -5.72 26.43 7.07
CA ASP A 154 -4.50 27.04 6.53
C ASP A 154 -4.15 26.53 5.11
N VAL A 155 -4.59 25.32 4.78
CA VAL A 155 -4.42 24.72 3.45
C VAL A 155 -5.79 24.33 2.91
N PRO A 156 -6.14 24.79 1.68
CA PRO A 156 -7.38 24.38 1.02
C PRO A 156 -7.47 22.86 0.91
N LYS A 157 -8.63 22.30 1.20
CA LYS A 157 -8.90 20.86 1.10
C LYS A 157 -10.15 20.64 0.26
N PRO A 158 -10.29 19.48 -0.43
CA PRO A 158 -11.53 19.14 -1.13
C PRO A 158 -12.75 19.24 -0.20
N GLY A 159 -13.67 20.14 -0.53
CA GLY A 159 -14.93 20.33 0.22
C GLY A 159 -15.93 19.22 -0.09
N THR A 160 -16.97 19.09 0.75
CA THR A 160 -18.01 18.06 0.58
C THR A 160 -18.67 18.12 -0.81
N VAL A 161 -18.93 19.29 -1.35
CA VAL A 161 -19.51 19.45 -2.69
C VAL A 161 -18.55 18.96 -3.75
N GLY A 162 -17.26 19.32 -3.65
CA GLY A 162 -16.21 18.84 -4.53
C GLY A 162 -16.07 17.33 -4.51
N LEU A 163 -16.02 16.73 -3.30
CA LEU A 163 -15.93 15.28 -3.15
C LEU A 163 -17.12 14.54 -3.77
N ILE A 164 -18.35 15.03 -3.58
CA ILE A 164 -19.53 14.43 -4.19
C ILE A 164 -19.50 14.58 -5.72
N ALA A 165 -19.16 15.76 -6.25
CA ALA A 165 -19.05 15.99 -7.68
C ALA A 165 -17.96 15.10 -8.33
N GLY A 166 -16.79 15.01 -7.71
CA GLY A 166 -15.70 14.15 -8.15
C GLY A 166 -16.07 12.68 -8.11
N LEU A 167 -16.73 12.23 -7.03
CA LEU A 167 -17.23 10.86 -6.91
C LEU A 167 -18.21 10.51 -8.03
N LEU A 168 -19.18 11.35 -8.29
CA LEU A 168 -20.16 11.15 -9.37
C LEU A 168 -19.48 11.10 -10.73
N CYS A 169 -18.49 11.95 -10.99
CA CYS A 169 -17.71 11.95 -12.23
C CYS A 169 -16.95 10.63 -12.39
N ILE A 170 -16.15 10.24 -11.41
CA ILE A 170 -15.32 9.01 -11.46
C ILE A 170 -16.19 7.78 -11.53
N MET A 171 -17.24 7.68 -10.71
CA MET A 171 -18.16 6.54 -10.73
C MET A 171 -18.94 6.48 -12.03
N GLY A 172 -19.38 7.62 -12.58
CA GLY A 172 -20.05 7.69 -13.89
C GLY A 172 -19.17 7.12 -15.01
N LEU A 173 -17.90 7.56 -15.09
CA LEU A 173 -16.94 7.03 -16.05
C LEU A 173 -16.70 5.54 -15.85
N SER A 174 -16.58 5.09 -14.61
CA SER A 174 -16.38 3.67 -14.28
C SER A 174 -17.58 2.80 -14.70
N ILE A 175 -18.80 3.27 -14.46
CA ILE A 175 -20.04 2.59 -14.87
C ILE A 175 -20.12 2.52 -16.40
N ILE A 176 -19.89 3.63 -17.11
CA ILE A 176 -19.89 3.67 -18.58
C ILE A 176 -18.84 2.68 -19.13
N SER A 177 -17.65 2.67 -18.54
CA SER A 177 -16.59 1.74 -18.92
C SER A 177 -17.00 0.28 -18.71
N ALA A 178 -17.60 -0.04 -17.55
CA ALA A 178 -18.03 -1.40 -17.21
C ALA A 178 -19.17 -1.88 -18.10
N VAL A 179 -20.18 -1.04 -18.34
CA VAL A 179 -21.34 -1.37 -19.19
C VAL A 179 -20.93 -1.57 -20.66
N SER A 180 -19.96 -0.80 -21.16
CA SER A 180 -19.44 -0.97 -22.53
C SER A 180 -18.58 -2.24 -22.74
N GLY A 181 -18.26 -2.93 -21.65
CA GLY A 181 -17.58 -4.22 -21.64
C GLY A 181 -16.06 -4.15 -21.74
N VAL A 182 -15.43 -5.30 -21.49
CA VAL A 182 -13.95 -5.43 -21.41
C VAL A 182 -13.28 -5.09 -22.75
N GLY A 183 -13.85 -5.54 -23.87
CA GLY A 183 -13.30 -5.32 -25.22
C GLY A 183 -13.32 -3.87 -25.70
N ARG A 184 -14.10 -3.00 -25.03
CA ARG A 184 -14.23 -1.59 -25.38
C ARG A 184 -13.83 -0.66 -24.25
N GLY A 185 -14.72 -0.41 -23.28
CA GLY A 185 -14.50 0.58 -22.24
C GLY A 185 -13.28 0.31 -21.38
N VAL A 186 -13.19 -0.86 -20.78
CA VAL A 186 -12.05 -1.25 -19.94
C VAL A 186 -10.74 -1.19 -20.71
N LYS A 187 -10.70 -1.76 -21.91
CA LYS A 187 -9.51 -1.76 -22.77
C LYS A 187 -9.03 -0.35 -23.11
N TYR A 188 -9.94 0.52 -23.59
CA TYR A 188 -9.53 1.87 -24.02
C TYR A 188 -9.12 2.73 -22.84
N LEU A 189 -9.83 2.64 -21.72
CA LEU A 189 -9.48 3.40 -20.52
C LEU A 189 -8.15 2.92 -19.93
N SER A 190 -7.88 1.62 -19.95
CA SER A 190 -6.59 1.07 -19.49
C SER A 190 -5.44 1.47 -20.40
N ASN A 191 -5.65 1.47 -21.74
CA ASN A 191 -4.64 1.93 -22.68
C ASN A 191 -4.31 3.42 -22.47
N LEU A 192 -5.36 4.25 -22.27
CA LEU A 192 -5.18 5.67 -21.96
C LEU A 192 -4.40 5.85 -20.65
N ASN A 193 -4.77 5.12 -19.60
CA ASN A 193 -4.08 5.18 -18.32
C ASN A 193 -2.58 4.84 -18.45
N LEU A 194 -2.24 3.78 -19.18
CA LEU A 194 -0.83 3.41 -19.39
C LEU A 194 -0.07 4.50 -20.15
N VAL A 195 -0.67 5.05 -21.22
CA VAL A 195 -0.03 6.12 -22.01
C VAL A 195 0.19 7.37 -21.17
N LEU A 196 -0.82 7.80 -20.41
CA LEU A 196 -0.68 8.97 -19.51
C LEU A 196 0.36 8.74 -18.42
N SER A 197 0.42 7.54 -17.85
CA SER A 197 1.44 7.17 -16.85
C SER A 197 2.85 7.21 -17.43
N LEU A 198 3.02 6.76 -18.67
CA LEU A 198 4.31 6.84 -19.37
C LEU A 198 4.70 8.30 -19.68
N ILE A 199 3.76 9.13 -20.14
CA ILE A 199 3.99 10.55 -20.36
C ILE A 199 4.43 11.22 -19.05
N LEU A 200 3.74 10.96 -17.94
CA LEU A 200 4.11 11.49 -16.63
C LEU A 200 5.52 11.04 -16.22
N LEU A 201 5.83 9.75 -16.36
CA LEU A 201 7.16 9.21 -16.07
C LEU A 201 8.25 9.90 -16.91
N PHE A 202 8.03 10.03 -18.23
CA PHE A 202 8.98 10.72 -19.10
C PHE A 202 9.15 12.20 -18.73
N THR A 203 8.07 12.86 -18.31
CA THR A 203 8.13 14.24 -17.84
C THR A 203 9.05 14.35 -16.62
N PHE A 204 8.91 13.47 -15.63
CA PHE A 204 9.80 13.45 -14.47
C PHE A 204 11.25 13.12 -14.84
N VAL A 205 11.47 12.23 -15.79
CA VAL A 205 12.82 11.86 -16.26
C VAL A 205 13.48 13.04 -17.00
N LEU A 206 12.72 13.77 -17.83
CA LEU A 206 13.27 14.88 -18.64
C LEU A 206 13.49 16.15 -17.85
N PHE A 207 12.59 16.49 -16.93
CA PHE A 207 12.61 17.74 -16.17
C PHE A 207 13.16 17.59 -14.74
N GLY A 208 13.29 16.36 -14.26
CA GLY A 208 13.86 16.06 -12.94
C GLY A 208 15.39 15.87 -12.96
N SER A 209 15.96 15.67 -11.79
CA SER A 209 17.38 15.33 -11.64
C SER A 209 17.59 13.85 -11.99
N PHE A 210 17.75 13.53 -13.26
CA PHE A 210 17.87 12.15 -13.76
C PHE A 210 18.97 11.34 -13.05
N VAL A 211 20.17 11.93 -12.90
CA VAL A 211 21.30 11.24 -12.25
C VAL A 211 20.98 10.92 -10.79
N PHE A 212 20.44 11.90 -10.05
CA PHE A 212 20.03 11.68 -8.67
C PHE A 212 18.95 10.59 -8.57
N ALA A 213 17.93 10.64 -9.42
CA ALA A 213 16.85 9.65 -9.42
C ALA A 213 17.36 8.24 -9.71
N MET A 214 18.22 8.07 -10.72
CA MET A 214 18.77 6.77 -11.09
C MET A 214 19.74 6.21 -10.05
N THR A 215 20.63 7.06 -9.50
CA THR A 215 21.55 6.62 -8.44
C THR A 215 20.79 6.25 -7.16
N THR A 216 19.84 7.07 -6.74
CA THR A 216 18.99 6.78 -5.56
C THR A 216 18.19 5.51 -5.76
N TYR A 217 17.57 5.32 -6.94
CA TYR A 217 16.85 4.09 -7.26
C TYR A 217 17.75 2.86 -7.20
N ALA A 218 18.94 2.93 -7.84
CA ALA A 218 19.85 1.79 -7.88
C ALA A 218 20.38 1.44 -6.48
N THR A 219 20.81 2.43 -5.71
CA THR A 219 21.32 2.21 -4.34
C THR A 219 20.23 1.68 -3.41
N ALA A 220 19.04 2.26 -3.45
CA ALA A 220 17.93 1.83 -2.63
C ALA A 220 17.41 0.42 -3.04
N PHE A 221 17.42 0.09 -4.32
CA PHE A 221 17.07 -1.25 -4.79
C PHE A 221 18.09 -2.31 -4.31
N VAL A 222 19.38 -2.03 -4.42
CA VAL A 222 20.43 -2.93 -3.91
C VAL A 222 20.29 -3.09 -2.39
N ASP A 223 20.09 -2.00 -1.67
CA ASP A 223 19.88 -2.01 -0.23
C ASP A 223 18.65 -2.84 0.17
N TYR A 224 17.54 -2.69 -0.55
CA TYR A 224 16.34 -3.52 -0.36
C TYR A 224 16.61 -5.01 -0.56
N ILE A 225 17.39 -5.38 -1.59
CA ILE A 225 17.74 -6.78 -1.86
C ILE A 225 18.64 -7.35 -0.76
N LEU A 226 19.62 -6.57 -0.28
CA LEU A 226 20.48 -6.99 0.82
C LEU A 226 19.73 -7.22 2.12
N HIS A 227 18.67 -6.42 2.36
CA HIS A 227 17.82 -6.55 3.54
C HIS A 227 16.56 -7.41 3.31
N PHE A 228 16.42 -8.06 2.15
CA PHE A 228 15.19 -8.77 1.77
C PHE A 228 14.75 -9.80 2.80
N VAL A 229 15.68 -10.62 3.30
CA VAL A 229 15.38 -11.68 4.28
C VAL A 229 15.00 -11.08 5.63
N SER A 230 15.71 -10.07 6.13
CA SER A 230 15.38 -9.42 7.39
C SER A 230 14.03 -8.70 7.33
N LEU A 231 13.71 -8.05 6.21
CA LEU A 231 12.41 -7.42 5.98
C LEU A 231 11.26 -8.45 5.88
N SER A 232 11.53 -9.65 5.36
CA SER A 232 10.53 -10.72 5.23
C SER A 232 10.09 -11.29 6.58
N PHE A 233 10.97 -11.30 7.56
CA PHE A 233 10.73 -11.90 8.88
C PHE A 233 10.73 -10.88 10.02
N GLY A 234 11.05 -9.61 9.73
CA GLY A 234 11.04 -8.52 10.70
C GLY A 234 9.62 -8.22 11.18
N ALA A 235 9.38 -8.40 12.47
CA ALA A 235 8.12 -8.04 13.10
C ALA A 235 8.40 -7.41 14.47
N TYR A 236 7.77 -6.27 14.70
CA TYR A 236 7.84 -5.59 15.98
C TYR A 236 6.63 -6.00 16.84
N GLY A 237 6.89 -6.40 18.08
CA GLY A 237 5.86 -6.74 19.04
C GLY A 237 5.33 -5.51 19.80
N PRO A 238 4.11 -5.57 20.34
CA PRO A 238 3.60 -4.50 21.20
C PRO A 238 4.45 -4.36 22.46
N GLN A 239 4.64 -3.15 22.91
CA GLN A 239 5.30 -2.85 24.19
C GLN A 239 4.24 -2.76 25.29
N SER A 240 4.37 -3.58 26.35
CA SER A 240 3.50 -3.45 27.51
C SER A 240 3.96 -2.31 28.43
N SER A 241 3.03 -1.75 29.20
CA SER A 241 3.36 -0.71 30.19
C SER A 241 4.37 -1.19 31.22
N ASP A 242 4.28 -2.46 31.64
CA ASP A 242 5.23 -3.05 32.57
C ASP A 242 6.63 -3.17 31.99
N ALA A 243 6.75 -3.60 30.71
CA ALA A 243 8.02 -3.70 30.02
C ALA A 243 8.66 -2.31 29.83
N PHE A 244 7.85 -1.30 29.50
CA PHE A 244 8.31 0.09 29.45
C PHE A 244 8.82 0.57 30.80
N ALA A 245 8.01 0.42 31.86
CA ALA A 245 8.38 0.84 33.20
C ALA A 245 9.64 0.15 33.75
N MET A 246 9.84 -1.14 33.41
CA MET A 246 11.07 -1.88 33.80
C MET A 246 12.31 -1.35 33.06
N ALA A 247 12.17 -0.82 31.85
CA ALA A 247 13.27 -0.26 31.07
C ALA A 247 13.65 1.18 31.48
N LEU A 248 12.82 1.84 32.31
CA LEU A 248 13.07 3.21 32.74
C LEU A 248 14.16 3.30 33.79
N PRO A 249 14.94 4.43 33.80
CA PRO A 249 15.76 4.82 34.94
C PRO A 249 14.93 4.94 36.22
N GLU A 250 15.51 4.64 37.39
CA GLU A 250 14.81 4.68 38.68
C GLU A 250 14.11 6.03 38.93
N THR A 251 14.73 7.14 38.52
CA THR A 251 14.20 8.50 38.65
C THR A 251 12.93 8.74 37.82
N ALA A 252 12.74 8.01 36.72
CA ALA A 252 11.60 8.16 35.82
C ALA A 252 10.49 7.11 36.06
N LYS A 253 10.77 6.03 36.80
CA LYS A 253 9.78 4.97 37.08
C LYS A 253 8.47 5.46 37.67
N PRO A 254 8.45 6.40 38.65
CA PRO A 254 7.21 6.91 39.19
C PRO A 254 6.32 7.64 38.16
N LEU A 255 6.90 8.08 37.06
CA LEU A 255 6.23 8.82 35.99
C LEU A 255 5.94 7.95 34.74
N ALA A 256 6.06 6.62 34.83
CA ALA A 256 5.97 5.70 33.69
C ALA A 256 4.65 5.85 32.91
N GLU A 257 3.52 5.99 33.61
CA GLU A 257 2.20 6.15 32.96
C GLU A 257 2.07 7.46 32.19
N GLU A 258 2.68 8.52 32.70
CA GLU A 258 2.69 9.84 32.03
C GLU A 258 3.62 9.84 30.81
N LEU A 259 4.76 9.17 30.91
CA LEU A 259 5.82 9.18 29.91
C LEU A 259 5.56 8.24 28.71
N ILE A 260 4.85 7.12 28.95
CA ILE A 260 4.71 6.05 27.96
C ILE A 260 4.06 6.55 26.65
N GLY A 261 3.02 7.36 26.75
CA GLY A 261 2.28 7.85 25.57
C GLY A 261 3.15 8.65 24.62
N GLY A 262 3.96 9.54 25.14
CA GLY A 262 4.90 10.33 24.36
C GLY A 262 6.09 9.51 23.86
N ALA A 263 6.67 8.69 24.73
CA ALA A 263 7.86 7.89 24.40
C ALA A 263 7.58 6.79 23.35
N THR A 264 6.37 6.26 23.27
CA THR A 264 5.96 5.21 22.33
C THR A 264 5.26 5.74 21.07
N ASN A 265 5.13 7.06 20.93
CA ASN A 265 4.49 7.68 19.76
C ASN A 265 5.34 7.49 18.49
N ALA A 266 4.87 6.64 17.59
CA ALA A 266 5.55 6.31 16.33
C ALA A 266 5.76 7.52 15.39
N TRP A 267 5.01 8.59 15.56
CA TRP A 267 5.05 9.81 14.75
C TRP A 267 5.76 10.97 15.43
N GLY A 268 6.16 10.76 16.69
CA GLY A 268 6.88 11.73 17.49
C GLY A 268 8.39 11.66 17.26
N SER A 269 9.03 12.83 17.23
CA SER A 269 10.49 12.96 17.35
C SER A 269 10.90 13.08 18.82
N TYR A 270 12.19 12.94 19.11
CA TYR A 270 12.71 13.21 20.44
C TYR A 270 12.39 14.63 20.92
N ASP A 271 12.56 15.62 20.05
CA ASP A 271 12.22 17.01 20.34
C ASP A 271 10.71 17.19 20.57
N GLY A 272 9.88 16.51 19.78
CA GLY A 272 8.43 16.48 19.96
C GLY A 272 8.02 15.82 21.27
N PHE A 273 8.67 14.71 21.65
CA PHE A 273 8.49 14.07 22.95
C PHE A 273 8.81 15.04 24.08
N LYS A 274 9.99 15.65 24.04
CA LYS A 274 10.48 16.59 25.04
C LYS A 274 9.58 17.83 25.19
N SER A 275 9.15 18.40 24.07
CA SER A 275 8.28 19.59 24.07
C SER A 275 6.87 19.33 24.54
N GLY A 276 6.43 18.07 24.51
CA GLY A 276 5.11 17.65 25.00
C GLY A 276 5.07 17.28 26.50
N LEU A 277 6.20 17.34 27.21
CA LEU A 277 6.26 17.01 28.63
C LEU A 277 5.79 18.19 29.49
N GLU A 278 5.05 17.85 30.54
CA GLU A 278 4.53 18.80 31.53
C GLU A 278 4.93 18.38 32.96
N GLY A 279 4.76 19.27 33.92
CA GLY A 279 4.89 18.95 35.35
C GLY A 279 6.24 18.34 35.74
N ALA A 280 6.19 17.24 36.51
CA ALA A 280 7.37 16.55 37.02
C ALA A 280 8.19 15.88 35.91
N ALA A 281 7.54 15.45 34.81
CA ALA A 281 8.21 14.86 33.66
C ALA A 281 9.12 15.88 32.94
N ALA A 282 8.69 17.13 32.83
CA ALA A 282 9.48 18.20 32.22
C ALA A 282 10.72 18.63 33.08
N ALA A 283 10.74 18.26 34.35
CA ALA A 283 11.84 18.57 35.28
C ALA A 283 12.96 17.51 35.26
N LEU A 284 12.79 16.41 34.53
CA LEU A 284 13.82 15.39 34.36
C LEU A 284 15.02 15.92 33.58
N ASP A 285 16.22 15.46 33.94
CA ASP A 285 17.44 15.82 33.23
C ASP A 285 17.50 15.19 31.83
N GLU A 286 18.32 15.77 30.96
CA GLU A 286 18.45 15.37 29.56
C GLU A 286 18.86 13.91 29.36
N ALA A 287 19.73 13.38 30.23
CA ALA A 287 20.18 11.99 30.16
C ALA A 287 19.03 11.04 30.49
N THR A 288 18.24 11.37 31.53
CA THR A 288 17.05 10.61 31.89
C THR A 288 15.99 10.66 30.79
N LEU A 289 15.71 11.84 30.20
CA LEU A 289 14.76 11.97 29.10
C LEU A 289 15.18 11.18 27.87
N SER A 290 16.45 11.18 27.52
CA SER A 290 17.01 10.37 26.43
C SER A 290 16.83 8.88 26.69
N ALA A 291 17.07 8.41 27.93
CA ALA A 291 16.86 7.02 28.31
C ALA A 291 15.38 6.62 28.30
N VAL A 292 14.48 7.52 28.72
CA VAL A 292 13.03 7.32 28.63
C VAL A 292 12.59 7.18 27.19
N TYR A 293 13.05 8.05 26.31
CA TYR A 293 12.74 7.98 24.89
C TYR A 293 13.28 6.69 24.26
N ALA A 294 14.51 6.28 24.60
CA ALA A 294 15.05 5.00 24.17
C ALA A 294 14.22 3.80 24.66
N ALA A 295 13.76 3.82 25.91
CA ALA A 295 12.90 2.77 26.46
C ALA A 295 11.59 2.59 25.68
N GLY A 296 11.08 3.62 25.00
CA GLY A 296 9.88 3.58 24.17
C GLY A 296 10.09 3.07 22.73
N GLU A 297 11.31 2.70 22.34
CA GLU A 297 11.67 2.30 20.97
C GLU A 297 10.77 1.20 20.41
N GLN A 298 10.57 0.12 21.16
CA GLN A 298 9.73 -1.01 20.74
C GLN A 298 8.30 -0.56 20.43
N GLY A 299 7.75 0.29 21.27
CA GLY A 299 6.40 0.84 21.07
C GLY A 299 6.31 1.70 19.80
N ARG A 300 7.33 2.53 19.54
CA ARG A 300 7.39 3.34 18.32
C ARG A 300 7.52 2.48 17.05
N GLN A 301 8.39 1.48 17.05
CA GLN A 301 8.55 0.56 15.92
C GLN A 301 7.28 -0.25 15.66
N PHE A 302 6.63 -0.76 16.71
CA PHE A 302 5.34 -1.45 16.59
C PHE A 302 4.24 -0.53 16.05
N GLY A 303 4.12 0.68 16.59
CA GLY A 303 3.16 1.68 16.14
C GLY A 303 3.39 2.06 14.67
N TRP A 304 4.64 2.25 14.26
CA TRP A 304 4.99 2.50 12.88
C TRP A 304 4.58 1.32 11.96
N GLN A 305 4.93 0.08 12.35
CA GLN A 305 4.56 -1.10 11.55
C GLN A 305 3.03 -1.27 11.44
N ALA A 306 2.30 -0.99 12.51
CA ALA A 306 0.84 -1.03 12.48
C ALA A 306 0.24 0.06 11.58
N GLY A 307 0.80 1.28 11.61
CA GLY A 307 0.34 2.42 10.83
C GLY A 307 0.70 2.35 9.35
N TRP A 308 1.86 1.80 9.00
CA TRP A 308 2.33 1.71 7.61
C TRP A 308 2.20 0.30 7.03
N THR A 309 3.03 -0.63 7.46
CA THR A 309 3.12 -1.95 6.82
C THR A 309 1.81 -2.72 6.93
N THR A 310 1.19 -2.73 8.11
CA THR A 310 -0.10 -3.43 8.32
C THR A 310 -1.24 -2.71 7.60
N PHE A 311 -1.25 -1.38 7.60
CA PHE A 311 -2.24 -0.58 6.88
C PHE A 311 -2.15 -0.80 5.38
N ILE A 312 -0.96 -0.69 4.78
CA ILE A 312 -0.72 -0.93 3.35
C ILE A 312 -1.08 -2.39 2.99
N GLY A 313 -0.67 -3.35 3.79
CA GLY A 313 -1.00 -4.76 3.60
C GLY A 313 -2.50 -5.04 3.65
N ARG A 314 -3.24 -4.40 4.57
CA ARG A 314 -4.70 -4.53 4.69
C ARG A 314 -5.46 -3.80 3.57
N GLY A 315 -4.99 -2.63 3.13
CA GLY A 315 -5.65 -1.84 2.08
C GLY A 315 -5.38 -2.37 0.67
N GLY A 316 -4.21 -2.94 0.43
CA GLY A 316 -3.78 -3.40 -0.89
C GLY A 316 -4.32 -4.78 -1.30
N LEU A 317 -4.39 -5.73 -0.36
CA LEU A 317 -4.83 -7.11 -0.62
C LEU A 317 -6.29 -7.25 -1.08
N PRO A 318 -7.27 -6.64 -0.41
CA PRO A 318 -8.67 -6.89 -0.73
C PRO A 318 -9.09 -6.36 -2.10
N SER A 319 -8.64 -5.17 -2.47
CA SER A 319 -9.06 -4.53 -3.73
C SER A 319 -8.60 -5.27 -4.97
N ARG A 320 -7.49 -6.01 -4.89
CA ARG A 320 -6.88 -6.71 -6.02
C ARG A 320 -7.29 -8.17 -6.14
N LEU A 321 -7.74 -8.81 -5.05
CA LEU A 321 -8.27 -10.17 -5.08
C LEU A 321 -9.56 -10.28 -5.90
N LEU A 322 -10.47 -9.33 -5.79
CA LEU A 322 -11.70 -9.32 -6.57
C LEU A 322 -11.49 -8.85 -8.01
N TRP A 323 -10.46 -8.11 -8.29
CA TRP A 323 -10.15 -7.77 -9.67
C TRP A 323 -9.85 -9.03 -10.49
N VAL A 324 -9.08 -9.96 -9.95
CA VAL A 324 -8.88 -11.30 -10.55
C VAL A 324 -10.21 -12.05 -10.66
N CYS A 325 -11.13 -11.90 -9.69
CA CYS A 325 -12.43 -12.57 -9.72
C CYS A 325 -13.48 -11.86 -10.59
N SER A 326 -13.43 -10.54 -10.75
CA SER A 326 -14.37 -9.77 -11.59
C SER A 326 -14.13 -9.96 -13.10
N TRP A 327 -13.01 -10.53 -13.48
CA TRP A 327 -12.66 -10.91 -14.83
C TRP A 327 -13.46 -12.11 -15.38
N ARG A 328 -14.62 -12.39 -14.84
CA ARG A 328 -15.60 -13.33 -15.44
C ARG A 328 -15.97 -12.98 -16.89
N GLY A 329 -15.66 -11.78 -17.36
CA GLY A 329 -15.82 -11.38 -18.76
C GLY A 329 -14.77 -11.96 -19.71
N PHE A 330 -13.65 -12.46 -19.18
CA PHE A 330 -12.72 -13.28 -19.97
C PHE A 330 -13.31 -14.69 -20.08
N ARG A 331 -13.96 -14.96 -21.20
CA ARG A 331 -14.46 -16.29 -21.52
C ARG A 331 -13.35 -17.34 -21.38
N ALA A 332 -13.76 -18.55 -21.05
CA ALA A 332 -12.94 -19.74 -20.89
C ALA A 332 -11.95 -20.06 -22.05
N ASP A 333 -12.05 -19.34 -23.18
CA ASP A 333 -11.14 -19.46 -24.32
C ASP A 333 -9.82 -18.69 -24.16
N ALA A 334 -9.74 -17.78 -23.15
CA ALA A 334 -8.47 -17.20 -22.77
C ALA A 334 -7.69 -18.28 -21.98
N ARG A 335 -6.82 -18.99 -22.68
CA ARG A 335 -5.90 -19.93 -22.06
C ARG A 335 -5.18 -19.25 -20.88
N CYS A 336 -4.81 -20.01 -19.87
CA CYS A 336 -4.05 -19.57 -18.70
C CYS A 336 -2.93 -18.55 -18.96
N GLU A 337 -2.43 -18.51 -20.21
CA GLU A 337 -1.43 -17.57 -20.71
C GLU A 337 -1.83 -16.08 -20.57
N SER A 338 -3.13 -15.76 -20.53
CA SER A 338 -3.61 -14.37 -20.48
C SER A 338 -3.86 -13.83 -19.08
N LEU A 339 -3.85 -14.66 -18.06
CA LEU A 339 -4.26 -14.29 -16.70
C LEU A 339 -3.17 -14.38 -15.64
N SER A 340 -2.02 -15.00 -15.95
CA SER A 340 -0.95 -15.15 -14.99
C SER A 340 0.27 -14.31 -15.35
N TRP A 341 0.89 -13.74 -14.35
CA TRP A 341 2.26 -13.21 -14.43
C TRP A 341 3.25 -14.30 -14.93
N ALA A 342 2.89 -15.59 -14.77
CA ALA A 342 3.61 -16.72 -15.33
C ALA A 342 3.65 -16.70 -16.87
N ALA A 343 2.64 -16.15 -17.54
CA ALA A 343 2.68 -15.94 -19.00
C ALA A 343 3.74 -14.90 -19.37
N TYR A 344 3.91 -13.88 -18.55
CA TYR A 344 4.98 -12.88 -18.73
C TYR A 344 6.37 -13.51 -18.54
N LEU A 345 6.50 -14.45 -17.60
CA LEU A 345 7.73 -15.20 -17.34
C LEU A 345 7.90 -16.44 -18.25
N ARG A 346 7.00 -16.67 -19.22
CA ARG A 346 6.96 -17.89 -20.07
C ARG A 346 6.95 -19.20 -19.27
N LEU A 347 6.41 -19.22 -18.08
CA LEU A 347 6.21 -20.44 -17.32
C LEU A 347 5.03 -21.19 -17.94
N ARG A 348 5.30 -22.13 -18.84
CA ARG A 348 4.36 -23.04 -19.51
C ARG A 348 3.78 -24.10 -18.57
N TRP A 349 3.21 -23.69 -17.45
CA TRP A 349 2.63 -24.66 -16.52
C TRP A 349 1.18 -25.04 -16.85
N CYS A 350 0.54 -24.32 -17.76
CA CYS A 350 -0.84 -24.59 -18.16
C CYS A 350 -0.96 -25.37 -19.49
N VAL A 351 0.13 -25.82 -20.06
CA VAL A 351 0.12 -26.60 -21.32
C VAL A 351 0.84 -27.93 -21.09
N LEU A 352 0.25 -28.77 -20.28
CA LEU A 352 0.43 -30.21 -20.39
C LEU A 352 -0.92 -30.79 -20.76
N PRO A 353 -1.08 -31.35 -21.98
CA PRO A 353 -2.23 -32.18 -22.27
C PRO A 353 -2.12 -33.44 -21.41
N GLY A 354 -3.18 -33.75 -20.66
CA GLY A 354 -3.39 -35.06 -20.10
C GLY A 354 -3.85 -36.03 -21.17
#